data_ca35605956da90b231a8ace4d7604ec9
#
_entry.id   ca35605956da90b231a8ace4d7604ec9
#
_cell.length_a   1.000
_cell.length_b   1.000
_cell.length_c   1.000
_cell.angle_alpha   90.00
_cell.angle_beta   90.00
_cell.angle_gamma   90.00
#
_symmetry.space_group_name_H-M   'P 1'
#
loop_
_entity.id
_entity.type
_entity.pdbx_description
1 polymer ?
#
loop_
_entity_poly.entity_id
_entity_poly.type
_entity_poly.pdbx_seq_one_letter_code
_entity_poly.pdbx_strand_id
1 'polypeptide(L)'
;MIGFPVFCKLLKLNLEPFQRRVVRAASGHERELAVLLPRGNGKTSLIAAYSLWHLVTRPGHVYCAAASREQARILYEYAAQYARILDHSHVVDRHLELRWCPDPKQPRVFTRHLRVLAADAPRLHGLTYGLAVVDELHAHPNDSVYLALLTALAKARGAKLIVISSAGQGADSPLGRLRSRALAQPRVIRRGYLTDARGPGLRMLEWSVPEDAELTPRNVKRANPASWMTVEQLAAQQEAVPDLSFRRYHAGQWTERASYWLPPGAWQACVGSPQPGPDIWVGVDIGGQRAATAVAWVDSDLQAGVWIGHGDEAVLEARDVIRELARSHTIMEVAFDPWRAGQLAAELEQEGVPCVTFPQSDSRMIPASSSLHAAIVERRILLPDLEELNTHAANTVAKHSRRGWRIDKPNDATPNDGIIALAMAVDSATHQAQPVKLLGWL
;
A
#
# COMPACT_ATOMS: atom_id res chain seq x y z
N MET A 1 28.06 5.96 32.74
CA MET A 1 26.93 6.27 31.82
C MET A 1 25.68 5.53 32.28
N ILE A 2 24.56 6.24 32.42
CA ILE A 2 23.26 5.65 32.85
C ILE A 2 22.70 4.77 31.70
N GLY A 3 22.34 3.52 32.02
CA GLY A 3 21.68 2.63 31.09
C GLY A 3 20.23 3.09 30.79
N PHE A 4 19.71 2.81 29.57
CA PHE A 4 18.37 3.26 29.17
C PHE A 4 17.24 2.82 30.14
N PRO A 5 17.21 1.60 30.70
CA PRO A 5 16.20 1.22 31.70
C PRO A 5 16.20 2.09 32.96
N VAL A 6 17.38 2.51 33.40
CA VAL A 6 17.50 3.43 34.56
C VAL A 6 17.03 4.83 34.18
N PHE A 7 17.38 5.29 32.97
CA PHE A 7 16.91 6.56 32.43
C PHE A 7 15.36 6.61 32.32
N CYS A 8 14.73 5.53 31.88
CA CYS A 8 13.26 5.42 31.85
C CYS A 8 12.63 5.58 33.25
N LYS A 9 13.29 5.04 34.31
CA LYS A 9 12.76 5.24 35.67
C LYS A 9 12.80 6.72 36.10
N LEU A 10 13.81 7.48 35.69
CA LEU A 10 13.86 8.93 35.92
C LEU A 10 12.73 9.65 35.22
N LEU A 11 12.36 9.19 34.03
CA LEU A 11 11.22 9.71 33.26
C LEU A 11 9.85 9.15 33.70
N LYS A 12 9.80 8.32 34.74
CA LYS A 12 8.60 7.59 35.22
C LYS A 12 7.97 6.72 34.13
N LEU A 13 8.77 6.18 33.22
CA LEU A 13 8.34 5.29 32.16
C LEU A 13 8.59 3.82 32.55
N ASN A 14 7.53 3.02 32.54
CA ASN A 14 7.59 1.58 32.73
C ASN A 14 7.63 0.89 31.37
N LEU A 15 8.77 0.25 31.06
CA LEU A 15 8.92 -0.45 29.77
C LEU A 15 8.20 -1.78 29.78
N GLU A 16 7.39 -2.00 28.77
CA GLU A 16 6.78 -3.28 28.43
C GLU A 16 7.82 -4.31 27.95
N PRO A 17 7.56 -5.62 28.04
CA PRO A 17 8.51 -6.66 27.59
C PRO A 17 8.97 -6.50 26.13
N PHE A 18 8.05 -6.13 25.23
CA PHE A 18 8.39 -5.91 23.83
C PHE A 18 9.25 -4.65 23.64
N GLN A 19 9.00 -3.59 24.40
CA GLN A 19 9.81 -2.36 24.39
C GLN A 19 11.24 -2.64 24.86
N ARG A 20 11.41 -3.46 25.90
CA ARG A 20 12.74 -3.92 26.35
C ARG A 20 13.44 -4.73 25.25
N ARG A 21 12.71 -5.49 24.43
CA ARG A 21 13.28 -6.19 23.28
C ARG A 21 13.75 -5.22 22.21
N VAL A 22 12.93 -4.21 21.86
CA VAL A 22 13.32 -3.14 20.92
C VAL A 22 14.57 -2.41 21.39
N VAL A 23 14.62 -2.01 22.65
CA VAL A 23 15.79 -1.32 23.24
C VAL A 23 17.05 -2.18 23.20
N ARG A 24 16.95 -3.48 23.52
CA ARG A 24 18.08 -4.43 23.38
C ARG A 24 18.55 -4.54 21.93
N ALA A 25 17.64 -4.55 20.96
CA ALA A 25 18.01 -4.53 19.56
C ALA A 25 18.68 -3.21 19.15
N ALA A 26 18.14 -2.06 19.58
CA ALA A 26 18.73 -0.75 19.34
C ALA A 26 20.13 -0.59 19.96
N SER A 27 20.40 -1.26 21.08
CA SER A 27 21.70 -1.27 21.74
C SER A 27 22.64 -2.36 21.21
N GLY A 28 22.24 -3.21 20.27
CA GLY A 28 23.04 -4.23 19.61
C GLY A 28 24.14 -3.64 18.73
N HIS A 29 24.89 -4.47 18.03
CA HIS A 29 25.98 -4.04 17.16
C HIS A 29 25.54 -3.67 15.74
N GLU A 30 24.34 -4.08 15.34
CA GLU A 30 23.77 -3.71 14.04
C GLU A 30 23.58 -2.19 13.96
N ARG A 31 24.04 -1.59 12.88
CA ARG A 31 24.00 -0.13 12.71
C ARG A 31 22.62 0.36 12.25
N GLU A 32 21.85 -0.50 11.67
CA GLU A 32 20.49 -0.24 11.21
C GLU A 32 19.49 -1.16 11.93
N LEU A 33 18.40 -0.59 12.46
CA LEU A 33 17.30 -1.31 13.08
C LEU A 33 15.97 -0.87 12.46
N ALA A 34 15.18 -1.82 11.97
CA ALA A 34 13.80 -1.60 11.61
C ALA A 34 12.86 -2.20 12.67
N VAL A 35 11.88 -1.44 13.12
CA VAL A 35 10.85 -1.88 14.07
C VAL A 35 9.48 -1.65 13.44
N LEU A 36 8.86 -2.74 13.01
CA LEU A 36 7.54 -2.74 12.41
C LEU A 36 6.52 -3.26 13.43
N LEU A 37 5.60 -2.40 13.81
CA LEU A 37 4.67 -2.67 14.90
C LEU A 37 3.32 -1.99 14.61
N PRO A 38 2.17 -2.66 14.81
CA PRO A 38 0.87 -2.06 14.60
C PRO A 38 0.69 -0.71 15.32
N ARG A 39 -0.26 0.09 14.86
CA ARG A 39 -0.59 1.39 15.48
C ARG A 39 -1.04 1.22 16.93
N GLY A 40 -0.86 2.26 17.75
CA GLY A 40 -1.29 2.26 19.15
C GLY A 40 -0.33 1.59 20.13
N ASN A 41 0.76 0.94 19.67
CA ASN A 41 1.71 0.25 20.55
C ASN A 41 2.85 1.14 21.11
N GLY A 42 2.72 2.47 21.07
CA GLY A 42 3.68 3.38 21.72
C GLY A 42 5.06 3.45 21.07
N LYS A 43 5.19 3.22 19.75
CA LYS A 43 6.44 3.32 18.99
C LYS A 43 7.12 4.69 19.19
N THR A 44 6.37 5.75 18.87
CA THR A 44 6.89 7.12 18.84
C THR A 44 7.32 7.60 20.23
N SER A 45 6.56 7.31 21.29
CA SER A 45 6.93 7.68 22.67
C SER A 45 8.18 6.95 23.16
N LEU A 46 8.30 5.63 22.84
CA LEU A 46 9.50 4.86 23.17
C LEU A 46 10.75 5.42 22.48
N ILE A 47 10.62 5.73 21.18
CA ILE A 47 11.78 6.18 20.41
C ILE A 47 12.16 7.64 20.74
N ALA A 48 11.20 8.48 21.14
CA ALA A 48 11.47 9.81 21.67
C ALA A 48 12.28 9.75 22.96
N ALA A 49 11.91 8.86 23.91
CA ALA A 49 12.68 8.63 25.12
C ALA A 49 14.08 8.06 24.82
N TYR A 50 14.20 7.13 23.87
CA TYR A 50 15.48 6.56 23.46
C TYR A 50 16.38 7.60 22.78
N SER A 51 15.81 8.46 21.96
CA SER A 51 16.50 9.56 21.29
C SER A 51 17.05 10.58 22.30
N LEU A 52 16.26 10.93 23.30
CA LEU A 52 16.70 11.81 24.37
C LEU A 52 17.79 11.17 25.23
N TRP A 53 17.64 9.90 25.59
CA TRP A 53 18.70 9.16 26.30
C TRP A 53 20.00 9.14 25.50
N HIS A 54 19.94 8.92 24.20
CA HIS A 54 21.09 8.93 23.32
C HIS A 54 21.76 10.30 23.31
N LEU A 55 20.97 11.37 23.17
CA LEU A 55 21.45 12.75 23.21
C LEU A 55 22.23 13.05 24.48
N VAL A 56 21.72 12.59 25.63
CA VAL A 56 22.28 12.85 26.95
C VAL A 56 23.56 12.01 27.21
N THR A 57 23.54 10.74 26.80
CA THR A 57 24.55 9.76 27.24
C THR A 57 25.56 9.36 26.16
N ARG A 58 25.33 9.67 24.91
CA ARG A 58 26.15 9.22 23.77
C ARG A 58 26.67 10.43 22.98
N PRO A 59 27.82 10.30 22.29
CA PRO A 59 28.34 11.36 21.45
C PRO A 59 27.50 11.50 20.17
N GLY A 60 27.54 12.70 19.58
CA GLY A 60 26.89 13.04 18.32
C GLY A 60 25.48 13.63 18.48
N HIS A 61 25.02 14.22 17.40
CA HIS A 61 23.67 14.77 17.29
C HIS A 61 22.63 13.65 17.09
N VAL A 62 21.38 13.97 17.38
CA VAL A 62 20.24 13.09 17.10
C VAL A 62 19.35 13.76 16.07
N TYR A 63 19.01 13.07 15.00
CA TYR A 63 18.06 13.54 13.99
C TYR A 63 16.88 12.59 13.90
N CYS A 64 15.67 13.16 13.89
CA CYS A 64 14.42 12.42 13.71
C CYS A 64 13.73 12.95 12.47
N ALA A 65 13.49 12.10 11.47
CA ALA A 65 12.79 12.44 10.24
C ALA A 65 11.42 11.79 10.22
N ALA A 66 10.40 12.53 9.79
CA ALA A 66 9.05 12.04 9.59
C ALA A 66 8.51 12.49 8.23
N ALA A 67 7.44 11.84 7.73
CA ALA A 67 6.86 12.10 6.42
C ALA A 67 6.24 13.50 6.31
N SER A 68 5.71 14.05 7.42
CA SER A 68 5.17 15.41 7.48
C SER A 68 5.66 16.15 8.71
N ARG A 69 5.50 17.50 8.70
CA ARG A 69 5.87 18.36 9.82
C ARG A 69 5.00 18.08 11.05
N GLU A 70 3.74 17.75 10.86
CA GLU A 70 2.80 17.42 11.94
C GLU A 70 3.22 16.12 12.64
N GLN A 71 3.58 15.09 11.89
CA GLN A 71 4.10 13.83 12.46
C GLN A 71 5.43 14.05 13.18
N ALA A 72 6.31 14.84 12.57
CA ALA A 72 7.57 15.25 13.18
C ALA A 72 7.36 15.94 14.54
N ARG A 73 6.34 16.78 14.65
CA ARG A 73 5.97 17.49 15.87
C ARG A 73 5.56 16.54 17.00
N ILE A 74 4.84 15.46 16.72
CA ILE A 74 4.41 14.48 17.73
C ILE A 74 5.64 13.88 18.45
N LEU A 75 6.63 13.44 17.69
CA LEU A 75 7.87 12.91 18.26
C LEU A 75 8.60 13.95 19.09
N TYR A 76 8.68 15.19 18.59
CA TYR A 76 9.28 16.31 19.29
C TYR A 76 8.59 16.59 20.63
N GLU A 77 7.26 16.65 20.66
CA GLU A 77 6.46 16.92 21.86
C GLU A 77 6.74 15.89 22.96
N TYR A 78 6.79 14.59 22.63
CA TYR A 78 7.22 13.56 23.58
C TYR A 78 8.64 13.82 24.09
N ALA A 79 9.59 14.07 23.20
CA ALA A 79 10.98 14.30 23.57
C ALA A 79 11.12 15.58 24.43
N ALA A 80 10.39 16.66 24.10
CA ALA A 80 10.39 17.90 24.87
C ALA A 80 9.75 17.74 26.25
N GLN A 81 8.64 16.98 26.35
CA GLN A 81 8.03 16.64 27.61
C GLN A 81 9.00 15.92 28.54
N TYR A 82 9.73 14.92 28.02
CA TYR A 82 10.74 14.20 28.79
C TYR A 82 11.94 15.08 29.12
N ALA A 83 12.36 15.95 28.20
CA ALA A 83 13.50 16.84 28.41
C ALA A 83 13.28 17.86 29.53
N ARG A 84 12.04 18.30 29.74
CA ARG A 84 11.69 19.24 30.85
C ARG A 84 11.95 18.67 32.25
N ILE A 85 12.13 17.35 32.36
CA ILE A 85 12.51 16.66 33.61
C ILE A 85 14.03 16.74 33.87
N LEU A 86 14.80 17.14 32.85
CA LEU A 86 16.28 17.17 32.89
C LEU A 86 16.80 18.61 33.01
N ASP A 87 17.60 18.91 34.03
CA ASP A 87 18.09 20.25 34.37
C ASP A 87 18.97 20.93 33.31
N HIS A 88 19.60 20.16 32.42
CA HIS A 88 20.55 20.65 31.42
C HIS A 88 20.05 20.64 30.00
N SER A 89 18.72 20.55 29.80
CA SER A 89 18.07 20.60 28.51
C SER A 89 17.51 21.99 28.20
N HIS A 90 17.62 22.40 26.93
CA HIS A 90 17.00 23.60 26.43
C HIS A 90 16.06 23.24 25.25
N VAL A 91 14.80 23.58 25.41
CA VAL A 91 13.73 23.31 24.46
C VAL A 91 13.59 24.53 23.54
N VAL A 92 13.71 24.31 22.22
CA VAL A 92 13.56 25.38 21.20
C VAL A 92 12.39 25.01 20.28
N ASP A 93 11.18 25.39 20.68
CA ASP A 93 9.94 24.99 19.99
C ASP A 93 9.85 25.49 18.56
N ARG A 94 10.34 26.69 18.26
CA ARG A 94 10.31 27.28 16.91
C ARG A 94 10.98 26.41 15.84
N HIS A 95 12.02 25.65 16.24
CA HIS A 95 12.83 24.83 15.35
C HIS A 95 12.64 23.34 15.55
N LEU A 96 11.72 22.89 16.40
CA LEU A 96 11.55 21.51 16.83
C LEU A 96 12.90 20.89 17.23
N GLU A 97 13.62 21.59 18.09
CA GLU A 97 14.98 21.26 18.48
C GLU A 97 15.13 21.25 20.00
N LEU A 98 15.80 20.21 20.52
CA LEU A 98 16.27 20.15 21.89
C LEU A 98 17.79 20.29 21.89
N ARG A 99 18.29 21.19 22.72
CA ARG A 99 19.73 21.40 22.91
C ARG A 99 20.17 20.81 24.23
N TRP A 100 21.32 20.18 24.24
CA TRP A 100 21.86 19.57 25.42
C TRP A 100 23.25 20.16 25.78
N CYS A 101 23.39 20.57 27.03
CA CYS A 101 24.63 21.02 27.61
C CYS A 101 25.26 19.88 28.45
N PRO A 102 26.37 19.27 28.03
CA PRO A 102 26.97 18.17 28.77
C PRO A 102 27.77 18.59 29.99
N ASP A 103 28.17 19.86 30.07
CA ASP A 103 28.98 20.40 31.20
C ASP A 103 28.13 21.30 32.10
N PRO A 104 27.80 20.87 33.34
CA PRO A 104 27.06 21.68 34.30
C PRO A 104 27.74 23.01 34.64
N LYS A 105 29.06 23.08 34.50
CA LYS A 105 29.81 24.31 34.77
C LYS A 105 29.70 25.37 33.68
N GLN A 106 29.23 24.96 32.50
CA GLN A 106 29.03 25.82 31.34
C GLN A 106 27.59 25.72 30.79
N PRO A 107 26.55 26.09 31.55
CA PRO A 107 25.15 25.78 31.28
C PRO A 107 24.58 26.42 29.99
N ARG A 108 25.35 27.27 29.32
CA ARG A 108 24.97 27.89 28.04
C ARG A 108 25.74 27.36 26.85
N VAL A 109 26.64 26.39 27.02
CA VAL A 109 27.43 25.77 25.95
C VAL A 109 26.74 24.49 25.49
N PHE A 110 25.88 24.62 24.50
CA PHE A 110 25.15 23.50 23.91
C PHE A 110 25.97 22.86 22.80
N THR A 111 26.49 21.67 23.03
CA THR A 111 27.35 20.95 22.07
C THR A 111 26.61 19.88 21.27
N ARG A 112 25.44 19.47 21.71
CA ARG A 112 24.64 18.43 21.09
C ARG A 112 23.17 18.87 20.95
N HIS A 113 22.50 18.38 19.90
CA HIS A 113 21.07 18.66 19.73
C HIS A 113 20.35 17.41 19.24
N LEU A 114 19.07 17.32 19.60
CA LEU A 114 18.06 16.50 18.93
C LEU A 114 17.22 17.45 18.09
N ARG A 115 17.18 17.23 16.77
CA ARG A 115 16.39 18.02 15.84
C ARG A 115 15.45 17.13 15.06
N VAL A 116 14.21 17.54 14.94
CA VAL A 116 13.23 16.87 14.11
C VAL A 116 13.15 17.56 12.75
N LEU A 117 13.22 16.75 11.69
CA LEU A 117 13.31 17.19 10.31
C LEU A 117 12.04 16.74 9.57
N ALA A 118 11.39 17.64 8.85
CA ALA A 118 10.40 17.26 7.86
C ALA A 118 11.12 16.72 6.60
N ALA A 119 10.39 15.99 5.74
CA ALA A 119 10.92 15.22 4.63
C ALA A 119 11.59 16.01 3.48
N ASP A 120 12.29 17.10 3.76
CA ASP A 120 13.06 17.89 2.79
C ASP A 120 14.46 17.28 2.55
N ALA A 121 14.53 16.30 1.67
CA ALA A 121 15.72 15.52 1.36
C ALA A 121 16.99 16.35 0.99
N PRO A 122 16.92 17.47 0.24
CA PRO A 122 18.12 18.20 -0.14
C PRO A 122 18.97 18.72 1.03
N ARG A 123 18.33 19.00 2.17
CA ARG A 123 19.00 19.51 3.37
C ARG A 123 19.58 18.43 4.29
N LEU A 124 19.35 17.15 3.97
CA LEU A 124 19.83 16.01 4.76
C LEU A 124 21.21 15.52 4.31
N HIS A 125 21.64 15.91 3.09
CA HIS A 125 22.99 15.62 2.64
C HIS A 125 24.03 16.41 3.44
N GLY A 126 25.03 15.71 4.01
CA GLY A 126 26.07 16.31 4.82
C GLY A 126 25.93 16.13 6.33
N LEU A 127 24.79 15.67 6.83
CA LEU A 127 24.59 15.43 8.26
C LEU A 127 25.59 14.39 8.79
N THR A 128 26.06 14.65 10.01
CA THR A 128 26.81 13.69 10.83
C THR A 128 26.07 13.52 12.14
N TYR A 129 25.81 12.28 12.56
CA TYR A 129 24.98 12.00 13.72
C TYR A 129 25.48 10.79 14.52
N GLY A 130 25.08 10.73 15.79
CA GLY A 130 25.21 9.52 16.61
C GLY A 130 23.99 8.61 16.47
N LEU A 131 22.80 9.22 16.35
CA LEU A 131 21.54 8.51 16.12
C LEU A 131 20.71 9.25 15.09
N ALA A 132 20.16 8.51 14.12
CA ALA A 132 19.09 8.98 13.27
C ALA A 132 17.86 8.07 13.43
N VAL A 133 16.66 8.67 13.36
CA VAL A 133 15.38 7.99 13.41
C VAL A 133 14.57 8.38 12.17
N VAL A 134 13.94 7.40 11.52
CA VAL A 134 12.92 7.62 10.50
C VAL A 134 11.60 7.09 11.04
N ASP A 135 10.67 8.01 11.28
CA ASP A 135 9.33 7.68 11.79
C ASP A 135 8.35 7.50 10.64
N GLU A 136 7.54 6.45 10.74
CA GLU A 136 6.47 6.06 9.79
C GLU A 136 6.94 6.03 8.32
N LEU A 137 8.05 5.31 8.03
CA LEU A 137 8.62 5.20 6.68
C LEU A 137 7.59 4.74 5.63
N HIS A 138 6.52 4.02 6.04
CA HIS A 138 5.44 3.64 5.13
C HIS A 138 4.67 4.83 4.54
N ALA A 139 4.71 6.00 5.20
CA ALA A 139 4.04 7.22 4.77
C ALA A 139 4.94 8.15 3.95
N HIS A 140 6.24 7.86 3.83
CA HIS A 140 7.14 8.66 3.02
C HIS A 140 6.87 8.44 1.52
N PRO A 141 6.81 9.52 0.70
CA PRO A 141 6.50 9.41 -0.72
C PRO A 141 7.59 8.66 -1.52
N ASN A 142 8.84 8.75 -1.05
CA ASN A 142 10.00 8.11 -1.64
C ASN A 142 11.05 7.79 -0.56
N ASP A 143 12.16 7.19 -0.94
CA ASP A 143 13.24 6.77 -0.03
C ASP A 143 14.36 7.79 0.16
N SER A 144 14.27 8.99 -0.42
CA SER A 144 15.35 9.98 -0.40
C SER A 144 15.83 10.35 1.00
N VAL A 145 14.91 10.57 1.94
CA VAL A 145 15.22 10.85 3.35
C VAL A 145 15.92 9.67 4.01
N TYR A 146 15.38 8.48 3.84
CA TYR A 146 15.95 7.26 4.41
C TYR A 146 17.34 6.98 3.83
N LEU A 147 17.53 7.10 2.50
CA LEU A 147 18.81 6.89 1.84
C LEU A 147 19.86 7.94 2.24
N ALA A 148 19.46 9.21 2.40
CA ALA A 148 20.35 10.26 2.86
C ALA A 148 20.88 9.94 4.28
N LEU A 149 20.04 9.48 5.19
CA LEU A 149 20.42 9.08 6.53
C LEU A 149 21.23 7.75 6.53
N LEU A 150 20.85 6.77 5.72
CA LEU A 150 21.54 5.49 5.59
C LEU A 150 22.98 5.70 5.09
N THR A 151 23.19 6.50 4.06
CA THR A 151 24.52 6.80 3.51
C THR A 151 25.39 7.59 4.51
N ALA A 152 24.77 8.45 5.32
CA ALA A 152 25.47 9.21 6.36
C ALA A 152 25.98 8.32 7.54
N LEU A 153 25.49 7.10 7.69
CA LEU A 153 26.04 6.14 8.67
C LEU A 153 27.56 5.93 8.50
N ALA A 154 28.06 5.98 7.27
CA ALA A 154 29.48 5.79 6.99
C ALA A 154 30.38 6.88 7.62
N LYS A 155 29.83 8.10 7.85
CA LYS A 155 30.58 9.27 8.32
C LYS A 155 30.95 9.23 9.80
N ALA A 156 30.21 8.49 10.62
CA ALA A 156 30.43 8.43 12.06
C ALA A 156 30.55 7.00 12.57
N ARG A 157 31.67 6.70 13.23
CA ARG A 157 31.89 5.40 13.89
C ARG A 157 30.89 5.24 15.02
N GLY A 158 30.14 4.12 15.04
CA GLY A 158 29.14 3.83 16.08
C GLY A 158 27.78 4.54 15.88
N ALA A 159 27.58 5.32 14.80
CA ALA A 159 26.29 5.88 14.47
C ALA A 159 25.24 4.79 14.20
N LYS A 160 23.97 5.08 14.53
CA LYS A 160 22.84 4.17 14.35
C LYS A 160 21.70 4.85 13.59
N LEU A 161 21.02 4.07 12.76
CA LEU A 161 19.76 4.43 12.10
C LEU A 161 18.66 3.52 12.62
N ILE A 162 17.59 4.09 13.13
CA ILE A 162 16.39 3.36 13.56
C ILE A 162 15.22 3.78 12.69
N VAL A 163 14.56 2.81 12.07
CA VAL A 163 13.31 3.00 11.34
C VAL A 163 12.18 2.43 12.19
N ILE A 164 11.17 3.23 12.51
CA ILE A 164 9.95 2.77 13.15
C ILE A 164 8.76 3.00 12.21
N SER A 165 7.89 2.00 12.07
CA SER A 165 6.75 2.08 11.16
C SER A 165 5.66 1.08 11.51
N SER A 166 4.48 1.29 10.97
CA SER A 166 3.47 0.24 10.80
C SER A 166 3.74 -0.51 9.50
N ALA A 167 2.99 -1.59 9.23
CA ALA A 167 3.11 -2.32 7.96
C ALA A 167 2.85 -1.42 6.76
N GLY A 168 3.57 -1.65 5.68
CA GLY A 168 3.48 -0.90 4.43
C GLY A 168 2.55 -1.52 3.40
N GLN A 169 2.61 -0.97 2.20
CA GLN A 169 1.93 -1.46 1.01
C GLN A 169 2.95 -1.69 -0.10
N GLY A 170 2.86 -2.85 -0.77
CA GLY A 170 3.72 -3.22 -1.87
C GLY A 170 5.20 -3.44 -1.51
N ALA A 171 5.81 -4.42 -2.14
CA ALA A 171 7.22 -4.76 -1.93
C ALA A 171 8.17 -3.66 -2.44
N ASP A 172 7.74 -2.89 -3.45
CA ASP A 172 8.53 -1.83 -4.09
C ASP A 172 8.48 -0.48 -3.38
N SER A 173 7.68 -0.35 -2.32
CA SER A 173 7.67 0.85 -1.48
C SER A 173 9.01 1.01 -0.73
N PRO A 174 9.39 2.23 -0.27
CA PRO A 174 10.60 2.43 0.52
C PRO A 174 10.72 1.46 1.70
N LEU A 175 9.63 1.30 2.46
CA LEU A 175 9.58 0.35 3.58
C LEU A 175 9.57 -1.11 3.11
N GLY A 176 8.92 -1.42 1.96
CA GLY A 176 8.88 -2.76 1.36
C GLY A 176 10.27 -3.24 0.96
N ARG A 177 11.07 -2.38 0.30
CA ARG A 177 12.48 -2.68 -0.03
C ARG A 177 13.34 -2.91 1.21
N LEU A 178 13.17 -2.10 2.27
CA LEU A 178 13.85 -2.32 3.55
C LEU A 178 13.48 -3.67 4.15
N ARG A 179 12.18 -4.01 4.19
CA ARG A 179 11.68 -5.30 4.70
C ARG A 179 12.23 -6.48 3.89
N SER A 180 12.18 -6.41 2.57
CA SER A 180 12.71 -7.45 1.68
C SER A 180 14.20 -7.69 1.93
N ARG A 181 14.98 -6.61 2.08
CA ARG A 181 16.41 -6.68 2.43
C ARG A 181 16.64 -7.32 3.82
N ALA A 182 15.75 -7.03 4.78
CA ALA A 182 15.83 -7.61 6.12
C ALA A 182 15.45 -9.11 6.10
N LEU A 183 14.43 -9.51 5.36
CA LEU A 183 14.02 -10.91 5.24
C LEU A 183 15.01 -11.78 4.45
N ALA A 184 15.86 -11.17 3.64
CA ALA A 184 16.96 -11.84 2.94
C ALA A 184 18.21 -12.03 3.82
N GLN A 185 18.20 -11.59 5.09
CA GLN A 185 19.34 -11.77 5.98
C GLN A 185 19.54 -13.24 6.39
N PRO A 186 20.77 -13.66 6.75
CA PRO A 186 21.08 -15.06 7.04
C PRO A 186 20.29 -15.67 8.20
N ARG A 187 19.82 -14.86 9.15
CA ARG A 187 19.08 -15.34 10.30
C ARG A 187 17.69 -14.66 10.36
N VAL A 188 16.66 -15.41 10.00
CA VAL A 188 15.26 -15.00 10.15
C VAL A 188 14.57 -16.00 11.08
N ILE A 189 14.11 -15.52 12.23
CA ILE A 189 13.42 -16.33 13.25
C ILE A 189 11.98 -15.80 13.36
N ARG A 190 11.01 -16.66 13.09
CA ARG A 190 9.58 -16.41 13.32
C ARG A 190 9.14 -17.13 14.59
N ARG A 191 8.61 -16.40 15.56
CA ARG A 191 8.08 -16.94 16.82
C ARG A 191 6.68 -16.37 17.08
N GLY A 192 5.67 -17.14 16.75
CA GLY A 192 4.28 -16.68 16.80
C GLY A 192 4.08 -15.44 15.93
N TYR A 193 3.82 -14.31 16.54
CA TYR A 193 3.50 -13.05 15.88
C TYR A 193 4.71 -12.10 15.72
N LEU A 194 5.90 -12.56 16.02
CA LEU A 194 7.14 -11.79 15.90
C LEU A 194 8.09 -12.43 14.91
N THR A 195 8.52 -11.67 13.92
CA THR A 195 9.67 -11.96 13.05
C THR A 195 10.88 -11.14 13.52
N ASP A 196 11.99 -11.82 13.81
CA ASP A 196 13.30 -11.22 14.16
C ASP A 196 14.29 -11.61 13.06
N ALA A 197 14.53 -10.71 12.12
CA ALA A 197 15.46 -10.89 11.02
C ALA A 197 16.78 -10.16 11.34
N ARG A 198 17.92 -10.85 11.18
CA ARG A 198 19.21 -10.35 11.63
C ARG A 198 20.34 -10.76 10.70
N GLY A 199 21.20 -9.80 10.38
CA GLY A 199 22.42 -10.02 9.61
C GLY A 199 23.44 -8.91 9.78
N PRO A 200 24.51 -8.90 8.97
CA PRO A 200 25.53 -7.87 9.04
C PRO A 200 24.93 -6.46 8.82
N GLY A 201 25.00 -5.63 9.85
CA GLY A 201 24.61 -4.24 9.80
C GLY A 201 23.12 -3.94 9.90
N LEU A 202 22.20 -4.90 9.66
CA LEU A 202 20.75 -4.72 9.68
C LEU A 202 20.07 -5.72 10.62
N ARG A 203 19.13 -5.23 11.42
CA ARG A 203 18.16 -6.05 12.16
C ARG A 203 16.76 -5.52 11.96
N MET A 204 15.77 -6.41 11.86
CA MET A 204 14.34 -6.07 11.84
C MET A 204 13.59 -6.84 12.90
N LEU A 205 12.73 -6.15 13.61
CA LEU A 205 11.69 -6.72 14.48
C LEU A 205 10.35 -6.35 13.89
N GLU A 206 9.57 -7.34 13.48
CA GLU A 206 8.23 -7.14 12.88
C GLU A 206 7.19 -7.94 13.67
N TRP A 207 6.15 -7.26 14.16
CA TRP A 207 4.99 -7.88 14.77
C TRP A 207 3.83 -7.86 13.78
N SER A 208 3.32 -9.03 13.44
CA SER A 208 2.20 -9.21 12.50
C SER A 208 1.40 -10.46 12.81
N VAL A 209 0.12 -10.45 12.45
CA VAL A 209 -0.66 -11.68 12.33
C VAL A 209 -0.13 -12.46 11.14
N PRO A 210 0.23 -13.76 11.28
CA PRO A 210 0.62 -14.59 10.13
C PRO A 210 -0.44 -14.59 9.02
N GLU A 211 -0.02 -14.71 7.76
CA GLU A 211 -0.94 -14.66 6.61
C GLU A 211 -1.92 -15.83 6.57
N ASP A 212 -1.51 -16.99 7.09
CA ASP A 212 -2.30 -18.21 7.22
C ASP A 212 -3.19 -18.26 8.47
N ALA A 213 -3.06 -17.28 9.36
CA ALA A 213 -3.87 -17.22 10.58
C ALA A 213 -5.16 -16.41 10.37
N GLU A 214 -6.26 -16.93 10.89
CA GLU A 214 -7.53 -16.20 10.90
C GLU A 214 -7.42 -14.85 11.60
N LEU A 215 -8.03 -13.82 11.00
CA LEU A 215 -7.97 -12.44 11.48
C LEU A 215 -9.00 -12.19 12.61
N THR A 216 -8.91 -12.96 13.69
CA THR A 216 -9.73 -12.76 14.88
C THR A 216 -9.17 -11.65 15.77
N PRO A 217 -10.00 -10.92 16.56
CA PRO A 217 -9.50 -9.92 17.51
C PRO A 217 -8.46 -10.46 18.49
N ARG A 218 -8.54 -11.73 18.87
CA ARG A 218 -7.56 -12.42 19.73
C ARG A 218 -6.21 -12.59 19.02
N ASN A 219 -6.23 -12.98 17.73
CA ASN A 219 -4.99 -13.09 16.94
C ASN A 219 -4.38 -11.73 16.69
N VAL A 220 -5.20 -10.71 16.40
CA VAL A 220 -4.74 -9.33 16.26
C VAL A 220 -4.13 -8.82 17.55
N LYS A 221 -4.71 -9.11 18.72
CA LYS A 221 -4.10 -8.78 20.04
C LYS A 221 -2.71 -9.38 20.22
N ARG A 222 -2.45 -10.57 19.74
CA ARG A 222 -1.11 -11.20 19.83
C ARG A 222 -0.06 -10.47 18.99
N ALA A 223 -0.46 -9.83 17.89
CA ALA A 223 0.41 -8.95 17.10
C ALA A 223 0.56 -7.55 17.74
N ASN A 224 -0.29 -7.20 18.72
CA ASN A 224 -0.29 -5.93 19.46
C ASN A 224 0.18 -6.18 20.91
N PRO A 225 1.51 -6.22 21.15
CA PRO A 225 2.05 -6.67 22.43
C PRO A 225 1.86 -5.71 23.60
N ALA A 226 1.44 -4.46 23.37
CA ALA A 226 1.21 -3.48 24.43
C ALA A 226 0.02 -3.88 25.31
N SER A 227 0.18 -3.80 26.65
CA SER A 227 -0.84 -4.20 27.61
C SER A 227 -2.13 -3.36 27.50
N TRP A 228 -2.02 -2.11 27.10
CA TRP A 228 -3.16 -1.19 26.92
C TRP A 228 -3.97 -1.41 25.63
N MET A 229 -3.48 -2.21 24.68
CA MET A 229 -4.25 -2.62 23.51
C MET A 229 -5.11 -3.83 23.87
N THR A 230 -6.43 -3.66 24.07
CA THR A 230 -7.31 -4.76 24.47
C THR A 230 -7.96 -5.46 23.28
N VAL A 231 -8.49 -6.66 23.50
CA VAL A 231 -9.22 -7.44 22.47
C VAL A 231 -10.49 -6.71 22.05
N GLU A 232 -11.18 -6.09 23.01
CA GLU A 232 -12.43 -5.34 22.78
C GLU A 232 -12.19 -4.09 21.92
N GLN A 233 -11.12 -3.34 22.19
CA GLN A 233 -10.74 -2.20 21.38
C GLN A 233 -10.39 -2.61 19.94
N LEU A 234 -9.70 -3.73 19.77
CA LEU A 234 -9.32 -4.25 18.45
C LEU A 234 -10.54 -4.79 17.69
N ALA A 235 -11.50 -5.41 18.36
CA ALA A 235 -12.77 -5.81 17.78
C ALA A 235 -13.57 -4.61 17.25
N ALA A 236 -13.72 -3.56 18.08
CA ALA A 236 -14.39 -2.33 17.66
C ALA A 236 -13.68 -1.64 16.47
N GLN A 237 -12.34 -1.68 16.42
CA GLN A 237 -11.60 -1.16 15.26
C GLN A 237 -11.79 -2.02 14.01
N GLN A 238 -11.95 -3.34 14.15
CA GLN A 238 -12.21 -4.25 13.04
C GLN A 238 -13.55 -3.97 12.37
N GLU A 239 -14.56 -3.58 13.13
CA GLU A 239 -15.88 -3.19 12.62
C GLU A 239 -15.88 -1.80 11.98
N ALA A 240 -15.11 -0.85 12.54
CA ALA A 240 -15.13 0.55 12.14
C ALA A 240 -14.19 0.90 10.97
N VAL A 241 -13.13 0.12 10.74
CA VAL A 241 -12.06 0.43 9.79
C VAL A 241 -12.13 -0.49 8.58
N PRO A 242 -12.01 0.01 7.33
CA PRO A 242 -11.95 -0.83 6.14
C PRO A 242 -10.90 -1.95 6.25
N ASP A 243 -11.22 -3.16 5.77
CA ASP A 243 -10.42 -4.38 5.98
C ASP A 243 -8.94 -4.20 5.64
N LEU A 244 -8.59 -3.66 4.47
CA LEU A 244 -7.18 -3.44 4.09
C LEU A 244 -6.44 -2.49 5.05
N SER A 245 -7.13 -1.47 5.56
CA SER A 245 -6.58 -0.54 6.55
C SER A 245 -6.42 -1.22 7.90
N PHE A 246 -7.39 -2.03 8.32
CA PHE A 246 -7.32 -2.81 9.55
C PHE A 246 -6.19 -3.83 9.51
N ARG A 247 -6.05 -4.60 8.43
CA ARG A 247 -4.93 -5.53 8.21
C ARG A 247 -3.59 -4.84 8.39
N ARG A 248 -3.42 -3.70 7.75
CA ARG A 248 -2.15 -2.97 7.77
C ARG A 248 -1.87 -2.33 9.13
N TYR A 249 -2.81 -1.57 9.67
CA TYR A 249 -2.58 -0.75 10.85
C TYR A 249 -2.75 -1.49 12.17
N HIS A 250 -3.61 -2.51 12.23
CA HIS A 250 -3.91 -3.24 13.47
C HIS A 250 -3.41 -4.67 13.46
N ALA A 251 -3.44 -5.37 12.35
CA ALA A 251 -2.90 -6.72 12.25
C ALA A 251 -1.41 -6.77 11.87
N GLY A 252 -0.81 -5.65 11.42
CA GLY A 252 0.58 -5.60 10.97
C GLY A 252 0.83 -6.37 9.67
N GLN A 253 -0.23 -6.73 8.95
CA GLN A 253 -0.14 -7.45 7.68
C GLN A 253 0.19 -6.50 6.54
N TRP A 254 1.03 -6.95 5.64
CA TRP A 254 1.33 -6.23 4.42
C TRP A 254 0.17 -6.38 3.44
N THR A 255 -0.16 -5.28 2.78
CA THR A 255 -1.18 -5.29 1.73
C THR A 255 -0.54 -4.91 0.41
N GLU A 256 -1.11 -5.40 -0.68
CA GLU A 256 -0.74 -4.87 -1.99
C GLU A 256 -1.08 -3.38 -2.04
N ARG A 257 -0.29 -2.62 -2.75
CA ARG A 257 -0.64 -1.23 -3.02
C ARG A 257 -1.85 -1.27 -3.95
N ALA A 258 -3.03 -0.90 -3.46
CA ALA A 258 -4.10 -0.53 -4.36
C ALA A 258 -3.61 0.71 -5.12
N SER A 259 -2.95 0.52 -6.25
CA SER A 259 -2.64 1.63 -7.14
C SER A 259 -3.94 1.99 -7.83
N TYR A 260 -4.32 3.26 -7.76
CA TYR A 260 -5.36 3.77 -8.66
C TYR A 260 -4.98 3.34 -10.07
N TRP A 261 -5.89 2.63 -10.73
CA TRP A 261 -5.63 2.20 -12.11
C TRP A 261 -5.75 3.37 -13.09
N LEU A 262 -6.37 4.48 -12.70
CA LEU A 262 -6.51 5.71 -13.48
C LEU A 262 -6.00 6.95 -12.71
N PRO A 263 -5.50 7.96 -13.43
CA PRO A 263 -5.27 9.29 -12.86
C PRO A 263 -6.58 9.91 -12.33
N PRO A 264 -6.53 10.72 -11.25
CA PRO A 264 -7.71 11.42 -10.75
C PRO A 264 -8.43 12.23 -11.84
N GLY A 265 -9.75 12.05 -11.96
CA GLY A 265 -10.58 12.75 -12.95
C GLY A 265 -10.55 12.17 -14.36
N ALA A 266 -9.68 11.21 -14.69
CA ALA A 266 -9.59 10.65 -16.03
C ALA A 266 -10.88 9.92 -16.46
N TRP A 267 -11.48 9.16 -15.55
CA TRP A 267 -12.75 8.48 -15.79
C TRP A 267 -13.87 9.46 -16.11
N GLN A 268 -14.08 10.45 -15.24
CA GLN A 268 -15.14 11.45 -15.38
C GLN A 268 -15.02 12.29 -16.67
N ALA A 269 -13.78 12.47 -17.15
CA ALA A 269 -13.52 13.18 -18.40
C ALA A 269 -13.98 12.41 -19.67
N CYS A 270 -14.29 11.11 -19.52
CA CYS A 270 -14.79 10.24 -20.60
C CYS A 270 -16.29 9.92 -20.46
N VAL A 271 -16.94 10.36 -19.37
CA VAL A 271 -18.38 10.11 -19.15
C VAL A 271 -19.23 11.07 -19.98
N GLY A 272 -20.25 10.54 -20.66
CA GLY A 272 -21.17 11.31 -21.50
C GLY A 272 -22.35 10.48 -22.00
N SER A 273 -22.82 10.78 -23.20
CA SER A 273 -23.95 10.09 -23.84
C SER A 273 -23.47 9.38 -25.11
N PRO A 274 -22.84 8.24 -25.02
CA PRO A 274 -22.35 7.50 -26.17
C PRO A 274 -23.51 7.01 -27.06
N GLN A 275 -23.23 6.93 -28.36
CA GLN A 275 -24.13 6.41 -29.37
C GLN A 275 -23.34 5.40 -30.21
N PRO A 276 -23.26 4.12 -29.79
CA PRO A 276 -22.48 3.13 -30.52
C PRO A 276 -23.01 2.97 -31.97
N GLY A 277 -22.06 2.87 -32.90
CA GLY A 277 -22.31 2.66 -34.31
C GLY A 277 -22.85 1.26 -34.62
N PRO A 278 -23.06 0.93 -35.93
CA PRO A 278 -23.69 -0.34 -36.30
C PRO A 278 -22.88 -1.59 -35.99
N ASP A 279 -21.56 -1.51 -35.99
CA ASP A 279 -20.63 -2.64 -35.75
C ASP A 279 -20.06 -2.56 -34.37
N ILE A 280 -20.27 -3.58 -33.51
CA ILE A 280 -19.88 -3.57 -32.11
C ILE A 280 -19.09 -4.83 -31.71
N TRP A 281 -18.20 -4.65 -30.76
CA TRP A 281 -17.49 -5.71 -30.02
C TRP A 281 -18.01 -5.78 -28.59
N VAL A 282 -18.31 -6.99 -28.14
CA VAL A 282 -18.97 -7.24 -26.86
C VAL A 282 -18.02 -7.98 -25.94
N GLY A 283 -17.92 -7.56 -24.67
CA GLY A 283 -17.23 -8.25 -23.58
C GLY A 283 -18.23 -8.69 -22.52
N VAL A 284 -18.10 -9.91 -22.01
CA VAL A 284 -18.99 -10.49 -21.02
C VAL A 284 -18.20 -11.00 -19.82
N ASP A 285 -18.50 -10.47 -18.64
CA ASP A 285 -17.98 -10.98 -17.37
C ASP A 285 -19.13 -11.50 -16.50
N ILE A 286 -19.11 -12.80 -16.21
CA ILE A 286 -20.15 -13.46 -15.41
C ILE A 286 -19.67 -13.57 -13.96
N GLY A 287 -20.33 -12.83 -13.08
CA GLY A 287 -20.12 -12.89 -11.64
C GLY A 287 -20.56 -14.22 -11.02
N GLY A 288 -20.06 -14.54 -9.81
CA GLY A 288 -20.59 -15.62 -8.99
C GLY A 288 -21.81 -15.15 -8.17
N GLN A 289 -22.36 -16.01 -7.31
CA GLN A 289 -23.58 -15.75 -6.51
C GLN A 289 -23.64 -14.41 -5.74
N ARG A 290 -22.52 -13.73 -5.54
CA ARG A 290 -22.42 -12.43 -4.85
C ARG A 290 -21.75 -11.33 -5.68
N ALA A 291 -21.41 -11.61 -6.93
CA ALA A 291 -20.79 -10.66 -7.86
C ALA A 291 -21.77 -10.29 -8.97
N ALA A 292 -21.60 -9.13 -9.56
CA ALA A 292 -22.42 -8.69 -10.68
C ALA A 292 -22.05 -9.46 -11.96
N THR A 293 -23.01 -9.59 -12.89
CA THR A 293 -22.77 -10.01 -14.27
C THR A 293 -22.81 -8.77 -15.14
N ALA A 294 -21.86 -8.60 -16.05
CA ALA A 294 -21.78 -7.41 -16.89
C ALA A 294 -21.64 -7.77 -18.37
N VAL A 295 -22.31 -7.01 -19.21
CA VAL A 295 -22.17 -6.99 -20.67
C VAL A 295 -21.76 -5.58 -21.06
N ALA A 296 -20.59 -5.42 -21.66
CA ALA A 296 -20.12 -4.16 -22.22
C ALA A 296 -19.91 -4.29 -23.71
N TRP A 297 -20.19 -3.24 -24.46
CA TRP A 297 -19.94 -3.20 -25.90
C TRP A 297 -19.36 -1.86 -26.32
N VAL A 298 -18.57 -1.88 -27.36
CA VAL A 298 -17.98 -0.68 -27.96
C VAL A 298 -18.00 -0.78 -29.49
N ASP A 299 -18.08 0.35 -30.18
CA ASP A 299 -17.84 0.43 -31.61
C ASP A 299 -16.38 0.76 -31.96
N SER A 300 -16.04 0.97 -33.22
CA SER A 300 -14.71 1.33 -33.71
C SER A 300 -14.20 2.69 -33.17
N ASP A 301 -15.09 3.59 -32.81
CA ASP A 301 -14.79 4.91 -32.25
C ASP A 301 -14.81 4.89 -30.71
N LEU A 302 -14.90 3.70 -30.11
CA LEU A 302 -14.97 3.46 -28.67
C LEU A 302 -16.14 4.18 -27.98
N GLN A 303 -17.29 4.29 -28.67
CA GLN A 303 -18.55 4.65 -28.05
C GLN A 303 -19.08 3.44 -27.28
N ALA A 304 -19.13 3.53 -25.94
CA ALA A 304 -19.41 2.37 -25.11
C ALA A 304 -20.83 2.30 -24.59
N GLY A 305 -21.39 1.10 -24.55
CA GLY A 305 -22.57 0.78 -23.77
C GLY A 305 -22.26 -0.28 -22.73
N VAL A 306 -22.96 -0.28 -21.60
CA VAL A 306 -22.75 -1.25 -20.51
C VAL A 306 -24.09 -1.59 -19.88
N TRP A 307 -24.31 -2.87 -19.62
CA TRP A 307 -25.38 -3.40 -18.80
C TRP A 307 -24.76 -4.16 -17.61
N ILE A 308 -25.36 -4.04 -16.43
CA ILE A 308 -24.93 -4.73 -15.20
C ILE A 308 -26.18 -5.34 -14.54
N GLY A 309 -26.12 -6.61 -14.21
CA GLY A 309 -27.19 -7.35 -13.54
C GLY A 309 -26.72 -8.10 -12.31
N HIS A 310 -27.66 -8.43 -11.43
CA HIS A 310 -27.37 -9.07 -10.14
C HIS A 310 -28.24 -10.31 -9.91
N GLY A 311 -27.74 -11.23 -9.10
CA GLY A 311 -28.45 -12.43 -8.67
C GLY A 311 -28.43 -13.56 -9.70
N ASP A 312 -29.21 -14.59 -9.42
CA ASP A 312 -29.17 -15.86 -10.16
C ASP A 312 -29.72 -15.75 -11.60
N GLU A 313 -30.57 -14.77 -11.87
CA GLU A 313 -31.15 -14.55 -13.21
C GLU A 313 -30.27 -13.69 -14.13
N ALA A 314 -29.26 -13.02 -13.60
CA ALA A 314 -28.41 -12.09 -14.33
C ALA A 314 -27.72 -12.72 -15.56
N VAL A 315 -27.43 -14.02 -15.54
CA VAL A 315 -26.84 -14.72 -16.68
C VAL A 315 -27.85 -14.86 -17.84
N LEU A 316 -29.12 -15.11 -17.52
CA LEU A 316 -30.20 -15.18 -18.52
C LEU A 316 -30.49 -13.79 -19.08
N GLU A 317 -30.53 -12.77 -18.23
CA GLU A 317 -30.72 -11.37 -18.66
C GLU A 317 -29.55 -10.91 -19.53
N ALA A 318 -28.29 -11.25 -19.22
CA ALA A 318 -27.12 -10.97 -20.06
C ALA A 318 -27.27 -11.57 -21.47
N ARG A 319 -27.77 -12.81 -21.55
CA ARG A 319 -28.09 -13.44 -22.85
C ARG A 319 -29.13 -12.63 -23.66
N ASP A 320 -30.20 -12.20 -23.00
CA ASP A 320 -31.25 -11.46 -23.64
C ASP A 320 -30.79 -10.07 -24.09
N VAL A 321 -29.89 -9.43 -23.31
CA VAL A 321 -29.19 -8.19 -23.72
C VAL A 321 -28.38 -8.41 -25.00
N ILE A 322 -27.57 -9.50 -25.06
CA ILE A 322 -26.78 -9.79 -26.27
C ILE A 322 -27.65 -10.07 -27.49
N ARG A 323 -28.79 -10.76 -27.31
CA ARG A 323 -29.76 -10.98 -28.37
C ARG A 323 -30.38 -9.67 -28.86
N GLU A 324 -30.65 -8.72 -27.97
CA GLU A 324 -31.19 -7.41 -28.37
C GLU A 324 -30.13 -6.60 -29.11
N LEU A 325 -28.88 -6.65 -28.67
CA LEU A 325 -27.75 -6.06 -29.39
C LEU A 325 -27.61 -6.67 -30.80
N ALA A 326 -27.75 -7.99 -30.95
CA ALA A 326 -27.70 -8.66 -32.25
C ALA A 326 -28.84 -8.29 -33.21
N ARG A 327 -29.96 -7.80 -32.68
CA ARG A 327 -31.07 -7.29 -33.52
C ARG A 327 -30.85 -5.85 -34.00
N SER A 328 -30.13 -5.04 -33.21
CA SER A 328 -29.93 -3.61 -33.46
C SER A 328 -28.57 -3.28 -34.06
N HIS A 329 -27.57 -4.17 -33.90
CA HIS A 329 -26.20 -3.98 -34.34
C HIS A 329 -25.66 -5.25 -35.00
N THR A 330 -24.59 -5.11 -35.77
CA THR A 330 -23.74 -6.22 -36.20
C THR A 330 -22.73 -6.54 -35.08
N ILE A 331 -22.90 -7.66 -34.42
CA ILE A 331 -21.92 -8.10 -33.43
C ILE A 331 -20.72 -8.71 -34.17
N MET A 332 -19.57 -8.05 -34.06
CA MET A 332 -18.31 -8.50 -34.65
C MET A 332 -17.68 -9.63 -33.85
N GLU A 333 -17.77 -9.58 -32.54
CA GLU A 333 -17.21 -10.58 -31.60
C GLU A 333 -17.86 -10.44 -30.24
N VAL A 334 -18.12 -11.55 -29.55
CA VAL A 334 -18.44 -11.62 -28.12
C VAL A 334 -17.29 -12.31 -27.39
N ALA A 335 -16.51 -11.55 -26.62
CA ALA A 335 -15.42 -12.06 -25.79
C ALA A 335 -15.95 -12.45 -24.40
N PHE A 336 -15.64 -13.68 -23.94
CA PHE A 336 -16.11 -14.18 -22.66
C PHE A 336 -15.09 -15.09 -21.97
N ASP A 337 -15.09 -15.12 -20.61
CA ASP A 337 -14.29 -16.08 -19.87
C ASP A 337 -14.90 -17.48 -19.94
N PRO A 338 -14.20 -18.47 -20.52
CA PRO A 338 -14.73 -19.82 -20.70
C PRO A 338 -15.07 -20.52 -19.38
N TRP A 339 -14.49 -20.09 -18.27
CA TRP A 339 -14.71 -20.72 -16.96
C TRP A 339 -16.17 -20.62 -16.47
N ARG A 340 -16.90 -19.55 -16.82
CA ARG A 340 -18.27 -19.30 -16.35
C ARG A 340 -19.30 -19.12 -17.45
N ALA A 341 -18.91 -18.64 -18.62
CA ALA A 341 -19.81 -18.30 -19.71
C ALA A 341 -19.90 -19.36 -20.81
N GLY A 342 -19.31 -20.55 -20.63
CA GLY A 342 -19.24 -21.56 -21.68
C GLY A 342 -20.62 -22.04 -22.20
N GLN A 343 -21.62 -22.18 -21.33
CA GLN A 343 -22.98 -22.55 -21.74
C GLN A 343 -23.66 -21.43 -22.50
N LEU A 344 -23.59 -20.21 -21.98
CA LEU A 344 -24.14 -19.01 -22.63
C LEU A 344 -23.55 -18.81 -24.03
N ALA A 345 -22.23 -18.95 -24.16
CA ALA A 345 -21.55 -18.83 -25.44
C ALA A 345 -22.02 -19.89 -26.46
N ALA A 346 -22.14 -21.15 -26.02
CA ALA A 346 -22.59 -22.23 -26.87
C ALA A 346 -24.04 -22.01 -27.40
N GLU A 347 -24.92 -21.43 -26.57
CA GLU A 347 -26.29 -21.06 -26.99
C GLU A 347 -26.28 -19.92 -28.04
N LEU A 348 -25.45 -18.87 -27.81
CA LEU A 348 -25.31 -17.74 -28.72
C LEU A 348 -24.65 -18.14 -30.05
N GLU A 349 -23.66 -19.03 -30.05
CA GLU A 349 -23.04 -19.56 -31.26
C GLU A 349 -24.02 -20.35 -32.13
N GLN A 350 -24.95 -21.12 -31.51
CA GLN A 350 -26.03 -21.80 -32.25
C GLN A 350 -26.99 -20.82 -32.90
N GLU A 351 -27.12 -19.60 -32.36
CA GLU A 351 -27.91 -18.51 -32.91
C GLU A 351 -27.15 -17.68 -33.97
N GLY A 352 -25.90 -18.02 -34.25
CA GLY A 352 -25.06 -17.36 -35.26
C GLY A 352 -24.27 -16.14 -34.72
N VAL A 353 -24.23 -15.93 -33.41
CA VAL A 353 -23.43 -14.85 -32.80
C VAL A 353 -21.97 -15.30 -32.69
N PRO A 354 -20.99 -14.52 -33.21
CA PRO A 354 -19.58 -14.90 -33.15
C PRO A 354 -19.02 -14.77 -31.72
N CYS A 355 -18.71 -15.90 -31.09
CA CYS A 355 -18.18 -15.94 -29.73
C CYS A 355 -16.69 -16.35 -29.70
N VAL A 356 -15.89 -15.71 -28.84
CA VAL A 356 -14.46 -15.96 -28.68
C VAL A 356 -14.10 -16.10 -27.21
N THR A 357 -13.30 -17.11 -26.89
CA THR A 357 -12.82 -17.30 -25.52
C THR A 357 -11.79 -16.24 -25.13
N PHE A 358 -11.99 -15.62 -23.98
CA PHE A 358 -11.11 -14.63 -23.40
C PHE A 358 -10.75 -15.03 -21.95
N PRO A 359 -9.77 -15.92 -21.74
CA PRO A 359 -9.37 -16.32 -20.39
C PRO A 359 -8.86 -15.12 -19.58
N GLN A 360 -9.33 -14.95 -18.36
CA GLN A 360 -8.90 -13.84 -17.48
C GLN A 360 -7.50 -14.08 -16.86
N SER A 361 -6.58 -14.63 -17.66
CA SER A 361 -5.17 -14.82 -17.30
C SER A 361 -4.36 -13.52 -17.45
N ASP A 362 -3.19 -13.45 -16.81
CA ASP A 362 -2.26 -12.31 -16.96
C ASP A 362 -1.90 -12.02 -18.42
N SER A 363 -1.76 -13.06 -19.26
CA SER A 363 -1.39 -12.90 -20.67
C SER A 363 -2.46 -12.21 -21.52
N ARG A 364 -3.74 -12.29 -21.13
CA ARG A 364 -4.87 -11.64 -21.81
C ARG A 364 -5.29 -10.36 -21.12
N MET A 365 -5.36 -10.35 -19.78
CA MET A 365 -5.82 -9.19 -19.03
C MET A 365 -4.81 -8.04 -18.96
N ILE A 366 -3.50 -8.30 -19.05
CA ILE A 366 -2.49 -7.22 -19.06
C ILE A 366 -2.63 -6.35 -20.31
N PRO A 367 -2.67 -6.89 -21.55
CA PRO A 367 -2.95 -6.09 -22.75
C PRO A 367 -4.29 -5.38 -22.68
N ALA A 368 -5.39 -6.07 -22.34
CA ALA A 368 -6.73 -5.50 -22.25
C ALA A 368 -6.80 -4.33 -21.24
N SER A 369 -6.20 -4.50 -20.09
CA SER A 369 -6.10 -3.42 -19.09
C SER A 369 -5.33 -2.20 -19.61
N SER A 370 -4.26 -2.44 -20.37
CA SER A 370 -3.44 -1.38 -20.97
C SER A 370 -4.21 -0.65 -22.07
N SER A 371 -4.97 -1.36 -22.90
CA SER A 371 -5.80 -0.81 -23.97
C SER A 371 -6.90 0.09 -23.40
N LEU A 372 -7.66 -0.40 -22.42
CA LEU A 372 -8.70 0.39 -21.75
C LEU A 372 -8.10 1.61 -21.02
N HIS A 373 -7.00 1.43 -20.30
CA HIS A 373 -6.31 2.53 -19.62
C HIS A 373 -5.88 3.62 -20.59
N ALA A 374 -5.26 3.25 -21.72
CA ALA A 374 -4.82 4.19 -22.75
C ALA A 374 -6.02 4.92 -23.36
N ALA A 375 -7.11 4.20 -23.70
CA ALA A 375 -8.33 4.79 -24.25
C ALA A 375 -8.92 5.86 -23.32
N ILE A 376 -8.92 5.62 -22.01
CA ILE A 376 -9.45 6.58 -21.01
C ILE A 376 -8.49 7.77 -20.82
N VAL A 377 -7.19 7.51 -20.63
CA VAL A 377 -6.21 8.59 -20.37
C VAL A 377 -6.07 9.51 -21.56
N GLU A 378 -6.12 8.96 -22.78
CA GLU A 378 -6.09 9.69 -24.05
C GLU A 378 -7.46 10.26 -24.45
N ARG A 379 -8.52 10.02 -23.67
CA ARG A 379 -9.91 10.46 -23.91
C ARG A 379 -10.42 10.02 -25.30
N ARG A 380 -10.08 8.81 -25.71
CA ARG A 380 -10.55 8.21 -26.97
C ARG A 380 -11.83 7.40 -26.81
N ILE A 381 -12.28 7.14 -25.58
CA ILE A 381 -13.49 6.41 -25.27
C ILE A 381 -14.56 7.36 -24.72
N LEU A 382 -15.83 7.13 -25.08
CA LEU A 382 -16.97 7.78 -24.46
C LEU A 382 -17.79 6.74 -23.71
N LEU A 383 -18.01 6.99 -22.41
CA LEU A 383 -18.61 6.06 -21.46
C LEU A 383 -20.01 6.53 -21.06
N PRO A 384 -20.99 5.62 -20.86
CA PRO A 384 -22.30 5.99 -20.36
C PRO A 384 -22.22 6.48 -18.90
N ASP A 385 -23.04 7.48 -18.55
CA ASP A 385 -23.17 7.95 -17.17
C ASP A 385 -24.10 7.02 -16.37
N LEU A 386 -23.53 5.91 -15.90
CA LEU A 386 -24.19 4.93 -15.06
C LEU A 386 -23.54 4.91 -13.67
N GLU A 387 -24.33 5.20 -12.63
CA GLU A 387 -23.84 5.27 -11.24
C GLU A 387 -23.11 3.99 -10.81
N GLU A 388 -23.65 2.84 -11.22
CA GLU A 388 -23.06 1.55 -10.89
C GLU A 388 -21.73 1.32 -11.62
N LEU A 389 -21.64 1.67 -12.91
CA LEU A 389 -20.38 1.59 -13.66
C LEU A 389 -19.33 2.54 -13.09
N ASN A 390 -19.73 3.74 -12.69
CA ASN A 390 -18.85 4.70 -12.00
C ASN A 390 -18.34 4.14 -10.68
N THR A 391 -19.18 3.40 -9.96
CA THR A 391 -18.80 2.68 -8.72
C THR A 391 -17.81 1.55 -9.02
N HIS A 392 -18.05 0.76 -10.07
CA HIS A 392 -17.13 -0.29 -10.51
C HIS A 392 -15.75 0.28 -10.89
N ALA A 393 -15.72 1.44 -11.56
CA ALA A 393 -14.48 2.13 -11.91
C ALA A 393 -13.71 2.60 -10.67
N ALA A 394 -14.41 3.16 -9.69
CA ALA A 394 -13.81 3.59 -8.41
C ALA A 394 -13.29 2.42 -7.57
N ASN A 395 -13.92 1.26 -7.67
CA ASN A 395 -13.55 0.03 -6.99
C ASN A 395 -12.36 -0.69 -7.65
N THR A 396 -12.09 -0.40 -8.91
CA THR A 396 -11.04 -1.07 -9.69
C THR A 396 -9.66 -0.60 -9.24
N VAL A 397 -8.72 -1.54 -9.13
CA VAL A 397 -7.32 -1.30 -8.76
C VAL A 397 -6.37 -1.87 -9.80
N ALA A 398 -5.17 -1.30 -9.91
CA ALA A 398 -4.10 -1.89 -10.70
C ALA A 398 -3.32 -2.90 -9.85
N LYS A 399 -3.35 -4.17 -10.26
CA LYS A 399 -2.57 -5.24 -9.67
C LYS A 399 -1.30 -5.47 -10.48
N HIS A 400 -0.16 -5.27 -9.85
CA HIS A 400 1.14 -5.43 -10.48
C HIS A 400 1.67 -6.86 -10.31
N SER A 401 2.23 -7.42 -11.38
CA SER A 401 2.94 -8.69 -11.41
C SER A 401 4.32 -8.54 -12.05
N ARG A 402 5.14 -9.60 -12.07
CA ARG A 402 6.42 -9.59 -12.80
C ARG A 402 6.27 -9.42 -14.32
N ARG A 403 5.08 -9.66 -14.87
CA ARG A 403 4.77 -9.60 -16.30
C ARG A 403 4.17 -8.27 -16.74
N GLY A 404 3.79 -7.40 -15.80
CA GLY A 404 3.10 -6.14 -16.04
C GLY A 404 2.02 -5.89 -14.99
N TRP A 405 1.03 -5.07 -15.31
CA TRP A 405 -0.10 -4.78 -14.45
C TRP A 405 -1.42 -5.07 -15.15
N ARG A 406 -2.43 -5.41 -14.38
CA ARG A 406 -3.80 -5.58 -14.88
C ARG A 406 -4.80 -4.92 -13.93
N ILE A 407 -5.98 -4.62 -14.45
CA ILE A 407 -7.12 -4.26 -13.61
C ILE A 407 -7.53 -5.48 -12.77
N ASP A 408 -7.88 -5.23 -11.51
CA ASP A 408 -8.35 -6.24 -10.57
C ASP A 408 -9.24 -5.58 -9.51
N LYS A 409 -9.91 -6.36 -8.69
CA LYS A 409 -10.67 -5.89 -7.54
C LYS A 409 -9.81 -5.96 -6.26
N PRO A 410 -9.99 -5.04 -5.31
CA PRO A 410 -9.22 -5.05 -4.07
C PRO A 410 -9.56 -6.23 -3.15
N ASN A 411 -10.77 -6.77 -3.25
CA ASN A 411 -11.26 -7.96 -2.54
C ASN A 411 -12.52 -8.52 -3.22
N ASP A 412 -12.96 -9.72 -2.83
CA ASP A 412 -14.10 -10.40 -3.47
C ASP A 412 -15.47 -9.73 -3.22
N ALA A 413 -15.59 -8.88 -2.21
CA ALA A 413 -16.82 -8.16 -1.90
C ALA A 413 -16.98 -6.84 -2.69
N THR A 414 -15.97 -6.45 -3.48
CA THR A 414 -15.95 -5.18 -4.19
C THR A 414 -16.12 -5.44 -5.69
N PRO A 415 -17.29 -5.14 -6.29
CA PRO A 415 -17.57 -5.44 -7.69
C PRO A 415 -16.79 -4.52 -8.63
N ASN A 416 -16.27 -5.07 -9.73
CA ASN A 416 -15.68 -4.36 -10.85
C ASN A 416 -15.97 -5.04 -12.21
N ASP A 417 -16.93 -5.92 -12.23
CA ASP A 417 -17.27 -6.80 -13.36
C ASP A 417 -17.56 -5.97 -14.64
N GLY A 418 -18.21 -4.80 -14.52
CA GLY A 418 -18.43 -3.87 -15.64
C GLY A 418 -17.13 -3.37 -16.28
N ILE A 419 -16.07 -3.16 -15.49
CA ILE A 419 -14.78 -2.72 -16.00
C ILE A 419 -14.01 -3.88 -16.65
N ILE A 420 -14.15 -5.08 -16.13
CA ILE A 420 -13.57 -6.29 -16.74
C ILE A 420 -14.22 -6.53 -18.12
N ALA A 421 -15.55 -6.53 -18.19
CA ALA A 421 -16.30 -6.68 -19.45
C ALA A 421 -15.91 -5.58 -20.48
N LEU A 422 -15.82 -4.32 -20.03
CA LEU A 422 -15.41 -3.20 -20.87
C LEU A 422 -13.97 -3.36 -21.39
N ALA A 423 -13.04 -3.85 -20.55
CA ALA A 423 -11.67 -4.10 -20.98
C ALA A 423 -11.57 -5.18 -22.06
N MET A 424 -12.40 -6.22 -21.97
CA MET A 424 -12.48 -7.27 -22.99
C MET A 424 -13.05 -6.72 -24.30
N ALA A 425 -14.14 -5.92 -24.26
CA ALA A 425 -14.72 -5.31 -25.45
C ALA A 425 -13.75 -4.36 -26.16
N VAL A 426 -13.05 -3.50 -25.40
CA VAL A 426 -12.05 -2.56 -25.93
C VAL A 426 -10.85 -3.30 -26.52
N ASP A 427 -10.38 -4.36 -25.87
CA ASP A 427 -9.28 -5.19 -26.41
C ASP A 427 -9.65 -5.82 -27.74
N SER A 428 -10.87 -6.42 -27.84
CA SER A 428 -11.39 -7.00 -29.08
C SER A 428 -11.54 -5.96 -30.19
N ALA A 429 -12.03 -4.76 -29.89
CA ALA A 429 -12.19 -3.69 -30.88
C ALA A 429 -10.83 -3.13 -31.38
N THR A 430 -9.80 -3.09 -30.52
CA THR A 430 -8.51 -2.49 -30.85
C THR A 430 -7.51 -3.48 -31.45
N HIS A 431 -7.64 -4.77 -31.15
CA HIS A 431 -6.75 -5.84 -31.65
C HIS A 431 -7.39 -6.69 -32.73
N GLN A 432 -8.06 -6.08 -33.72
CA GLN A 432 -8.54 -6.80 -34.89
C GLN A 432 -7.37 -7.57 -35.51
N ALA A 433 -7.50 -8.89 -35.65
CA ALA A 433 -6.63 -9.66 -36.51
C ALA A 433 -6.74 -9.04 -37.90
N GLN A 434 -5.68 -8.37 -38.38
CA GLN A 434 -5.65 -7.92 -39.77
C GLN A 434 -5.93 -9.13 -40.64
N PRO A 435 -6.91 -9.10 -41.58
CA PRO A 435 -7.14 -10.21 -42.48
C PRO A 435 -5.84 -10.48 -43.18
N VAL A 436 -5.29 -11.65 -43.00
CA VAL A 436 -4.10 -12.12 -43.76
C VAL A 436 -4.52 -12.11 -45.20
N LYS A 437 -4.15 -11.08 -45.96
CA LYS A 437 -4.22 -11.11 -47.42
C LYS A 437 -3.23 -12.18 -47.86
N LEU A 438 -3.74 -13.37 -48.15
CA LEU A 438 -3.02 -14.38 -48.92
C LEU A 438 -2.73 -13.73 -50.28
N LEU A 439 -1.53 -13.13 -50.40
CA LEU A 439 -0.95 -12.83 -51.70
C LEU A 439 -0.73 -14.19 -52.40
N GLY A 440 -1.70 -14.56 -53.21
CA GLY A 440 -1.57 -15.76 -54.05
C GLY A 440 -0.31 -15.68 -54.86
N TRP A 441 0.49 -16.71 -54.72
CA TRP A 441 1.56 -17.01 -55.67
C TRP A 441 0.86 -17.73 -56.84
N LEU A 442 0.79 -17.06 -58.01
CA LEU A 442 0.62 -17.68 -59.34
C LEU A 442 2.00 -18.07 -59.84
#